data_32f7ede3dab15b7846541abe207c3961
#
_entry.id   32f7ede3dab15b7846541abe207c3961
#
_cell.length_a   1.000
_cell.length_b   1.000
_cell.length_c   1.000
_cell.angle_alpha   90.00
_cell.angle_beta   90.00
_cell.angle_gamma   90.00
#
_symmetry.space_group_name_H-M   'P 1'
#
loop_
_entity.id
_entity.type
_entity.pdbx_description
1 polymer ?
#
loop_
_entity_poly.entity_id
_entity_poly.type
_entity_poly.pdbx_seq_one_letter_code
_entity_poly.pdbx_strand_id
1 'polypeptide(L)'
;MKFFTTAKHKLTFTKLNDCLDCAPIAAKWAEDEWGYIRDKGVEFREQVLRELSDYVYIGFYAGQAVAMFALLPHEYHTELATRLSKLPNATELMYVYVDERVRGLGFGRQVVDKAKAVAHDAGAQLIYFDTLKQSLNRFYENQGAKLVCEGRLFTEPTDVFYMKA
;
A
#
# COMPACT_ATOMS: atom_id res chain seq x y z
N MET A 1 -2.92 -35.06 -16.57
CA MET A 1 -4.05 -34.12 -16.45
C MET A 1 -3.50 -32.79 -15.92
N LYS A 2 -3.36 -31.76 -16.76
CA LYS A 2 -2.90 -30.47 -16.32
C LYS A 2 -4.11 -29.73 -15.75
N PHE A 3 -4.15 -29.57 -14.45
CA PHE A 3 -5.12 -28.66 -13.85
C PHE A 3 -4.70 -27.23 -14.16
N PHE A 4 -5.35 -26.61 -15.11
CA PHE A 4 -5.26 -25.17 -15.31
C PHE A 4 -5.97 -24.51 -14.12
N THR A 5 -5.22 -24.14 -13.12
CA THR A 5 -5.69 -23.18 -12.12
C THR A 5 -5.79 -21.81 -12.82
N THR A 6 -6.86 -21.57 -13.50
CA THR A 6 -7.24 -20.21 -13.88
C THR A 6 -7.38 -19.42 -12.59
N ALA A 7 -6.56 -18.37 -12.42
CA ALA A 7 -6.76 -17.41 -11.33
C ALA A 7 -8.17 -16.85 -11.48
N LYS A 8 -9.12 -17.36 -10.68
CA LYS A 8 -10.55 -17.03 -10.78
C LYS A 8 -10.84 -15.56 -10.47
N HIS A 9 -9.92 -14.87 -9.78
CA HIS A 9 -10.12 -13.52 -9.29
C HIS A 9 -8.84 -12.72 -9.55
N LYS A 10 -8.89 -11.81 -10.52
CA LYS A 10 -7.75 -10.97 -10.89
C LYS A 10 -8.12 -9.50 -10.76
N LEU A 11 -7.29 -8.73 -10.06
CA LEU A 11 -7.39 -7.28 -9.99
C LEU A 11 -6.78 -6.64 -11.24
N THR A 12 -7.39 -5.54 -11.69
CA THR A 12 -6.77 -4.57 -12.58
C THR A 12 -6.51 -3.29 -11.80
N PHE A 13 -5.42 -2.57 -12.14
CA PHE A 13 -5.02 -1.40 -11.39
C PHE A 13 -4.97 -0.16 -12.27
N THR A 14 -5.44 0.95 -11.73
CA THR A 14 -5.43 2.27 -12.37
C THR A 14 -4.91 3.29 -11.37
N LYS A 15 -4.06 4.22 -11.83
CA LYS A 15 -3.66 5.35 -10.99
C LYS A 15 -4.88 6.16 -10.58
N LEU A 16 -4.89 6.61 -9.33
CA LEU A 16 -5.98 7.46 -8.85
C LEU A 16 -6.16 8.72 -9.71
N ASN A 17 -5.06 9.28 -10.22
CA ASN A 17 -5.11 10.43 -11.11
C ASN A 17 -5.93 10.17 -12.39
N ASP A 18 -6.01 8.93 -12.84
CA ASP A 18 -6.79 8.52 -14.01
C ASP A 18 -8.23 8.07 -13.66
N CYS A 19 -8.56 8.02 -12.38
CA CYS A 19 -9.89 7.65 -11.87
C CYS A 19 -10.24 8.45 -10.60
N LEU A 20 -10.17 9.78 -10.68
CA LEU A 20 -10.36 10.68 -9.53
C LEU A 20 -11.74 10.59 -8.86
N ASP A 21 -12.73 10.07 -9.54
CA ASP A 21 -14.03 9.73 -8.96
C ASP A 21 -13.94 8.61 -7.90
N CYS A 22 -12.83 7.87 -7.85
CA CYS A 22 -12.55 6.92 -6.78
C CYS A 22 -11.97 7.55 -5.51
N ALA A 23 -11.60 8.84 -5.53
CA ALA A 23 -11.01 9.48 -4.35
C ALA A 23 -11.91 9.44 -3.11
N PRO A 24 -13.23 9.65 -3.18
CA PRO A 24 -14.10 9.53 -2.02
C PRO A 24 -14.08 8.14 -1.37
N ILE A 25 -14.15 7.07 -2.16
CA ILE A 25 -14.13 5.72 -1.60
C ILE A 25 -12.75 5.36 -1.03
N ALA A 26 -11.67 5.76 -1.68
CA ALA A 26 -10.32 5.57 -1.17
C ALA A 26 -10.11 6.31 0.15
N ALA A 27 -10.62 7.53 0.27
CA ALA A 27 -10.59 8.31 1.50
C ALA A 27 -11.37 7.64 2.63
N LYS A 28 -12.54 7.09 2.31
CA LYS A 28 -13.35 6.34 3.28
C LYS A 28 -12.58 5.11 3.80
N TRP A 29 -11.98 4.33 2.92
CA TRP A 29 -11.16 3.18 3.33
C TRP A 29 -9.99 3.60 4.23
N ALA A 30 -9.29 4.64 3.86
CA ALA A 30 -8.16 5.15 4.64
C ALA A 30 -8.61 5.67 6.00
N GLU A 31 -9.72 6.39 6.07
CA GLU A 31 -10.24 6.90 7.33
C GLU A 31 -10.77 5.79 8.24
N ASP A 32 -11.48 4.82 7.70
CA ASP A 32 -11.98 3.67 8.46
C ASP A 32 -10.82 2.84 9.06
N GLU A 33 -9.71 2.69 8.34
CA GLU A 33 -8.58 1.87 8.78
C GLU A 33 -7.58 2.65 9.66
N TRP A 34 -7.27 3.91 9.31
CA TRP A 34 -6.19 4.69 9.92
C TRP A 34 -6.61 6.06 10.47
N GLY A 35 -7.90 6.38 10.47
CA GLY A 35 -8.40 7.68 10.93
C GLY A 35 -8.01 8.02 12.36
N TYR A 36 -7.92 7.01 13.23
CA TYR A 36 -7.53 7.16 14.63
C TYR A 36 -6.11 7.72 14.83
N ILE A 37 -5.24 7.60 13.83
CA ILE A 37 -3.84 8.04 13.91
C ILE A 37 -3.72 9.56 13.83
N ARG A 38 -4.49 10.20 12.94
CA ARG A 38 -4.40 11.65 12.71
C ARG A 38 -5.62 12.44 13.18
N ASP A 39 -6.75 11.81 13.28
CA ASP A 39 -8.03 12.40 13.70
C ASP A 39 -8.39 13.71 12.96
N LYS A 40 -8.19 13.71 11.64
CA LYS A 40 -8.42 14.86 10.75
C LYS A 40 -9.70 14.75 9.92
N GLY A 41 -10.32 13.57 9.89
CA GLY A 41 -11.56 13.29 9.17
C GLY A 41 -11.37 12.90 7.69
N VAL A 42 -12.47 12.44 7.10
CA VAL A 42 -12.47 11.88 5.74
C VAL A 42 -12.18 12.92 4.67
N GLU A 43 -12.63 14.15 4.85
CA GLU A 43 -12.41 15.23 3.88
C GLU A 43 -10.93 15.59 3.77
N PHE A 44 -10.25 15.67 4.89
CA PHE A 44 -8.79 15.85 4.91
C PHE A 44 -8.09 14.69 4.22
N ARG A 45 -8.54 13.46 4.48
CA ARG A 45 -7.98 12.26 3.86
C ARG A 45 -8.16 12.26 2.34
N GLU A 46 -9.32 12.67 1.87
CA GLU A 46 -9.59 12.78 0.44
C GLU A 46 -8.67 13.80 -0.23
N GLN A 47 -8.46 14.95 0.41
CA GLN A 47 -7.55 15.98 -0.07
C GLN A 47 -6.11 15.43 -0.21
N VAL A 48 -5.62 14.75 0.82
CA VAL A 48 -4.28 14.12 0.80
C VAL A 48 -4.16 13.13 -0.36
N LEU A 49 -5.15 12.25 -0.54
CA LEU A 49 -5.13 11.26 -1.61
C LEU A 49 -5.19 11.91 -3.00
N ARG A 50 -5.93 12.99 -3.17
CA ARG A 50 -5.95 13.75 -4.43
C ARG A 50 -4.59 14.39 -4.73
N GLU A 51 -3.92 14.94 -3.73
CA GLU A 51 -2.56 15.47 -3.87
C GLU A 51 -1.54 14.38 -4.24
N LEU A 52 -1.75 13.15 -3.75
CA LEU A 52 -0.90 11.98 -4.01
C LEU A 52 -1.37 11.14 -5.21
N SER A 53 -2.30 11.64 -6.01
CA SER A 53 -3.02 10.82 -7.00
C SER A 53 -2.13 10.14 -8.05
N ASP A 54 -0.94 10.69 -8.33
CA ASP A 54 0.03 10.06 -9.24
C ASP A 54 0.78 8.88 -8.60
N TYR A 55 0.70 8.72 -7.30
CA TYR A 55 1.37 7.67 -6.53
C TYR A 55 0.41 6.63 -5.95
N VAL A 56 -0.90 6.89 -6.02
CA VAL A 56 -1.96 6.01 -5.50
C VAL A 56 -2.54 5.18 -6.64
N TYR A 57 -2.73 3.90 -6.38
CA TYR A 57 -3.31 2.94 -7.34
C TYR A 57 -4.58 2.35 -6.77
N ILE A 58 -5.61 2.27 -7.59
CA ILE A 58 -6.89 1.64 -7.26
C ILE A 58 -6.98 0.30 -7.96
N GLY A 59 -7.30 -0.75 -7.21
CA GLY A 59 -7.54 -2.09 -7.72
C GLY A 59 -9.03 -2.32 -7.98
N PHE A 60 -9.35 -2.81 -9.17
CA PHE A 60 -10.72 -3.09 -9.61
C PHE A 60 -10.92 -4.59 -9.79
N TYR A 61 -12.07 -5.05 -9.33
CA TYR A 61 -12.56 -6.40 -9.57
C TYR A 61 -14.00 -6.34 -10.07
N ALA A 62 -14.27 -6.99 -11.20
CA ALA A 62 -15.60 -6.95 -11.82
C ALA A 62 -16.15 -5.52 -12.00
N GLY A 63 -15.29 -4.57 -12.36
CA GLY A 63 -15.65 -3.17 -12.59
C GLY A 63 -15.85 -2.33 -11.34
N GLN A 64 -15.60 -2.88 -10.15
CA GLN A 64 -15.73 -2.16 -8.88
C GLN A 64 -14.37 -1.95 -8.22
N ALA A 65 -14.17 -0.75 -7.63
CA ALA A 65 -13.01 -0.46 -6.83
C ALA A 65 -13.07 -1.27 -5.51
N VAL A 66 -12.04 -2.08 -5.25
CA VAL A 66 -12.00 -2.98 -4.09
C VAL A 66 -10.67 -2.97 -3.34
N ALA A 67 -9.66 -2.29 -3.85
CA ALA A 67 -8.34 -2.26 -3.23
C ALA A 67 -7.61 -0.97 -3.56
N MET A 68 -6.60 -0.65 -2.78
CA MET A 68 -5.68 0.45 -3.07
C MET A 68 -4.30 0.19 -2.48
N PHE A 69 -3.32 0.90 -3.00
CA PHE A 69 -2.01 1.10 -2.39
C PHE A 69 -1.40 2.40 -2.91
N ALA A 70 -0.40 2.89 -2.20
CA ALA A 70 0.42 4.02 -2.65
C ALA A 70 1.90 3.65 -2.61
N LEU A 71 2.65 4.14 -3.59
CA LEU A 71 4.11 4.09 -3.60
C LEU A 71 4.64 5.51 -3.64
N LEU A 72 5.23 5.95 -2.55
CA LEU A 72 5.73 7.32 -2.39
C LEU A 72 7.25 7.41 -2.61
N PRO A 73 7.74 8.53 -3.17
CA PRO A 73 9.17 8.79 -3.24
C PRO A 73 9.81 8.74 -1.85
N HIS A 74 11.09 8.36 -1.79
CA HIS A 74 11.86 8.18 -0.55
C HIS A 74 11.81 9.39 0.39
N GLU A 75 11.81 10.60 -0.15
CA GLU A 75 11.84 11.83 0.64
C GLU A 75 10.51 12.21 1.29
N TYR A 76 9.46 11.48 0.98
CA TYR A 76 8.10 11.85 1.43
C TYR A 76 7.90 11.67 2.94
N HIS A 77 8.58 10.71 3.52
CA HIS A 77 8.52 10.42 4.96
C HIS A 77 9.87 10.68 5.61
N THR A 78 10.10 11.91 6.09
CA THR A 78 11.41 12.40 6.52
C THR A 78 12.06 11.58 7.63
N GLU A 79 11.30 11.13 8.64
CA GLU A 79 11.84 10.35 9.74
C GLU A 79 12.32 8.97 9.26
N LEU A 80 11.50 8.28 8.50
CA LEU A 80 11.84 6.98 7.96
C LEU A 80 12.95 7.09 6.92
N ALA A 81 12.90 8.10 6.07
CA ALA A 81 13.95 8.40 5.10
C ALA A 81 15.31 8.64 5.79
N THR A 82 15.32 9.32 6.94
CA THR A 82 16.55 9.53 7.72
C THR A 82 17.10 8.22 8.25
N ARG A 83 16.27 7.35 8.80
CA ARG A 83 16.68 6.03 9.32
C ARG A 83 17.16 5.10 8.21
N LEU A 84 16.55 5.18 7.03
CA LEU A 84 16.83 4.32 5.89
C LEU A 84 17.64 5.04 4.81
N SER A 85 18.30 6.14 5.12
CA SER A 85 19.05 6.96 4.17
C SER A 85 20.18 6.23 3.44
N LYS A 86 20.61 5.08 3.98
CA LYS A 86 21.63 4.22 3.35
C LYS A 86 21.05 3.23 2.34
N LEU A 87 19.71 3.16 2.18
CA LEU A 87 19.05 2.30 1.22
C LEU A 87 18.88 3.05 -0.11
N PRO A 88 19.69 2.79 -1.13
CA PRO A 88 19.58 3.48 -2.41
C PRO A 88 18.32 3.02 -3.13
N ASN A 89 17.70 3.95 -3.88
CA ASN A 89 16.57 3.66 -4.78
C ASN A 89 15.41 2.94 -4.08
N ALA A 90 15.04 3.40 -2.89
CA ALA A 90 13.93 2.86 -2.12
C ALA A 90 12.66 3.71 -2.32
N THR A 91 11.50 3.04 -2.36
CA THR A 91 10.18 3.68 -2.31
C THR A 91 9.43 3.24 -1.07
N GLU A 92 8.49 4.07 -0.61
CA GLU A 92 7.65 3.74 0.53
C GLU A 92 6.29 3.22 0.08
N LEU A 93 5.90 2.06 0.58
CA LEU A 93 4.56 1.51 0.37
C LEU A 93 3.65 1.97 1.50
N MET A 94 2.52 2.59 1.14
CA MET A 94 1.50 3.07 2.07
C MET A 94 0.11 2.69 1.58
N TYR A 95 -0.87 2.86 2.46
CA TYR A 95 -2.29 2.72 2.14
C TYR A 95 -2.66 1.38 1.50
N VAL A 96 -2.00 0.30 1.90
CA VAL A 96 -2.39 -1.05 1.43
C VAL A 96 -3.72 -1.42 2.06
N TYR A 97 -4.74 -1.54 1.23
CA TYR A 97 -6.09 -1.84 1.67
C TYR A 97 -6.79 -2.76 0.67
N VAL A 98 -7.55 -3.71 1.20
CA VAL A 98 -8.47 -4.57 0.44
C VAL A 98 -9.82 -4.51 1.12
N ASP A 99 -10.87 -4.22 0.36
CA ASP A 99 -12.24 -4.16 0.87
C ASP A 99 -12.60 -5.46 1.60
N GLU A 100 -13.18 -5.34 2.79
CA GLU A 100 -13.53 -6.49 3.65
C GLU A 100 -14.40 -7.51 2.95
N ARG A 101 -15.28 -7.07 2.06
CA ARG A 101 -16.23 -7.91 1.31
C ARG A 101 -15.54 -8.90 0.38
N VAL A 102 -14.30 -8.63 -0.02
CA VAL A 102 -13.55 -9.46 -0.98
C VAL A 102 -12.24 -9.99 -0.41
N ARG A 103 -12.05 -9.93 0.90
CA ARG A 103 -10.88 -10.54 1.56
C ARG A 103 -10.94 -12.06 1.46
N GLY A 104 -9.79 -12.71 1.51
CA GLY A 104 -9.68 -14.17 1.37
C GLY A 104 -9.64 -14.68 -0.07
N LEU A 105 -9.65 -13.79 -1.08
CA LEU A 105 -9.56 -14.13 -2.50
C LEU A 105 -8.14 -13.99 -3.08
N GLY A 106 -7.16 -13.66 -2.25
CA GLY A 106 -5.77 -13.46 -2.68
C GLY A 106 -5.46 -12.06 -3.22
N PHE A 107 -6.35 -11.09 -3.02
CA PHE A 107 -6.15 -9.72 -3.53
C PHE A 107 -5.01 -8.98 -2.82
N GLY A 108 -4.80 -9.21 -1.52
CA GLY A 108 -3.67 -8.62 -0.80
C GLY A 108 -2.32 -8.97 -1.44
N ARG A 109 -2.14 -10.21 -1.82
CA ARG A 109 -0.95 -10.67 -2.56
C ARG A 109 -0.83 -9.97 -3.91
N GLN A 110 -1.92 -9.84 -4.66
CA GLN A 110 -1.92 -9.14 -5.95
C GLN A 110 -1.57 -7.65 -5.80
N VAL A 111 -2.02 -7.00 -4.73
CA VAL A 111 -1.63 -5.62 -4.38
C VAL A 111 -0.11 -5.53 -4.18
N VAL A 112 0.47 -6.41 -3.37
CA VAL A 112 1.92 -6.42 -3.11
C VAL A 112 2.70 -6.72 -4.39
N ASP A 113 2.28 -7.70 -5.19
CA ASP A 113 2.94 -8.05 -6.45
C ASP A 113 2.90 -6.87 -7.44
N LYS A 114 1.78 -6.15 -7.52
CA LYS A 114 1.67 -4.94 -8.35
C LYS A 114 2.56 -3.81 -7.84
N ALA A 115 2.60 -3.59 -6.53
CA ALA A 115 3.48 -2.59 -5.92
C ALA A 115 4.95 -2.88 -6.26
N LYS A 116 5.39 -4.13 -6.16
CA LYS A 116 6.74 -4.53 -6.54
C LYS A 116 7.02 -4.26 -8.02
N ALA A 117 6.09 -4.60 -8.90
CA ALA A 117 6.24 -4.36 -10.34
C ALA A 117 6.35 -2.87 -10.66
N VAL A 118 5.48 -2.04 -10.09
CA VAL A 118 5.50 -0.58 -10.29
C VAL A 118 6.80 0.02 -9.76
N ALA A 119 7.23 -0.37 -8.56
CA ALA A 119 8.49 0.10 -7.96
C ALA A 119 9.70 -0.30 -8.82
N HIS A 120 9.74 -1.55 -9.27
CA HIS A 120 10.82 -2.06 -10.13
C HIS A 120 10.89 -1.28 -11.45
N ASP A 121 9.76 -1.06 -12.11
CA ASP A 121 9.68 -0.34 -13.37
C ASP A 121 10.09 1.15 -13.22
N ALA A 122 9.90 1.71 -12.03
CA ALA A 122 10.37 3.05 -11.69
C ALA A 122 11.84 3.12 -11.28
N GLY A 123 12.57 1.99 -11.30
CA GLY A 123 13.99 1.91 -10.96
C GLY A 123 14.28 1.70 -9.48
N ALA A 124 13.28 1.47 -8.64
CA ALA A 124 13.49 1.16 -7.23
C ALA A 124 14.05 -0.25 -7.06
N GLN A 125 14.98 -0.41 -6.13
CA GLN A 125 15.53 -1.70 -5.74
C GLN A 125 14.82 -2.27 -4.52
N LEU A 126 14.35 -1.41 -3.64
CA LEU A 126 13.74 -1.77 -2.37
C LEU A 126 12.42 -1.01 -2.17
N ILE A 127 11.52 -1.67 -1.46
CA ILE A 127 10.30 -1.09 -0.92
C ILE A 127 10.38 -1.20 0.59
N TYR A 128 10.09 -0.11 1.31
CA TYR A 128 9.98 -0.12 2.76
C TYR A 128 8.60 0.33 3.20
N PHE A 129 8.19 -0.08 4.37
CA PHE A 129 6.87 0.26 4.90
C PHE A 129 6.78 -0.01 6.41
N ASP A 130 5.82 0.65 7.04
CA ASP A 130 5.47 0.45 8.44
C ASP A 130 4.24 -0.45 8.56
N THR A 131 4.22 -1.34 9.55
CA THR A 131 3.01 -2.02 9.97
C THR A 131 2.57 -1.53 11.36
N LEU A 132 1.28 -1.24 11.49
CA LEU A 132 0.64 -0.85 12.75
C LEU A 132 0.08 -2.04 13.51
N LYS A 133 -0.20 -3.13 12.82
CA LYS A 133 -0.78 -4.35 13.37
C LYS A 133 0.18 -5.51 13.19
N GLN A 134 0.70 -6.05 14.30
CA GLN A 134 1.60 -7.21 14.27
C GLN A 134 0.99 -8.43 13.57
N SER A 135 -0.34 -8.55 13.58
CA SER A 135 -1.05 -9.61 12.86
C SER A 135 -0.82 -9.61 11.35
N LEU A 136 -0.42 -8.47 10.77
CA LEU A 136 -0.11 -8.34 9.35
C LEU A 136 1.35 -8.70 9.02
N ASN A 137 2.23 -8.75 10.02
CA ASN A 137 3.66 -8.97 9.80
C ASN A 137 3.92 -10.28 9.05
N ARG A 138 3.26 -11.36 9.45
CA ARG A 138 3.42 -12.67 8.81
C ARG A 138 2.99 -12.66 7.33
N PHE A 139 1.93 -11.94 7.01
CA PHE A 139 1.51 -11.77 5.62
C PHE A 139 2.63 -11.14 4.79
N TYR A 140 3.24 -10.06 5.28
CA TYR A 140 4.32 -9.39 4.57
C TYR A 140 5.61 -10.22 4.53
N GLU A 141 5.94 -10.92 5.60
CA GLU A 141 7.08 -11.84 5.63
C GLU A 141 6.92 -12.94 4.57
N ASN A 142 5.72 -13.46 4.39
CA ASN A 142 5.40 -14.43 3.33
C ASN A 142 5.54 -13.84 1.91
N GLN A 143 5.50 -12.51 1.77
CA GLN A 143 5.76 -11.80 0.52
C GLN A 143 7.25 -11.42 0.34
N GLY A 144 8.12 -11.87 1.22
CA GLY A 144 9.56 -11.64 1.18
C GLY A 144 10.03 -10.44 1.99
N ALA A 145 9.16 -9.82 2.79
CA ALA A 145 9.55 -8.70 3.64
C ALA A 145 10.39 -9.15 4.84
N LYS A 146 11.32 -8.30 5.24
CA LYS A 146 12.19 -8.50 6.40
C LYS A 146 12.05 -7.33 7.36
N LEU A 147 11.97 -7.62 8.65
CA LEU A 147 11.96 -6.61 9.71
C LEU A 147 13.30 -5.90 9.77
N VAL A 148 13.26 -4.58 9.78
CA VAL A 148 14.46 -3.72 9.88
C VAL A 148 14.63 -3.18 11.30
N CYS A 149 13.57 -2.53 11.82
CA CYS A 149 13.59 -1.86 13.11
C CYS A 149 12.17 -1.57 13.59
N GLU A 150 12.07 -1.14 14.83
CA GLU A 150 10.87 -0.48 15.32
C GLU A 150 10.83 0.96 14.83
N GLY A 151 9.63 1.46 14.57
CA GLY A 151 9.37 2.81 14.13
C GLY A 151 8.20 3.43 14.86
N ARG A 152 7.79 4.58 14.38
CA ARG A 152 6.63 5.30 14.88
C ARG A 152 5.93 6.04 13.76
N LEU A 153 4.62 5.96 13.74
CA LEU A 153 3.78 6.74 12.86
C LEU A 153 2.90 7.65 13.74
N PHE A 154 3.28 8.93 13.82
CA PHE A 154 2.74 9.88 14.79
C PHE A 154 2.93 9.35 16.23
N THR A 155 1.85 9.06 16.96
CA THR A 155 1.89 8.54 18.33
C THR A 155 1.92 7.02 18.40
N GLU A 156 1.73 6.33 17.28
CA GLU A 156 1.57 4.87 17.22
C GLU A 156 2.90 4.16 16.94
N PRO A 157 3.27 3.15 17.74
CA PRO A 157 4.43 2.32 17.45
C PRO A 157 4.19 1.47 16.20
N THR A 158 5.24 1.25 15.43
CA THR A 158 5.19 0.46 14.19
C THR A 158 6.35 -0.52 14.11
N ASP A 159 6.19 -1.53 13.27
CA ASP A 159 7.30 -2.35 12.79
C ASP A 159 7.65 -1.93 11.36
N VAL A 160 8.93 -1.67 11.11
CA VAL A 160 9.42 -1.24 9.81
C VAL A 160 10.00 -2.42 9.05
N PHE A 161 9.49 -2.65 7.85
CA PHE A 161 9.91 -3.72 6.96
C PHE A 161 10.51 -3.18 5.67
N TYR A 162 11.33 -4.00 5.03
CA TYR A 162 11.71 -3.81 3.64
C TYR A 162 11.53 -5.09 2.84
N MET A 163 11.37 -4.95 1.53
CA MET A 163 11.36 -6.06 0.58
C MET A 163 11.94 -5.61 -0.76
N LYS A 164 12.38 -6.57 -1.57
CA LYS A 164 12.85 -6.26 -2.93
C LYS A 164 11.69 -5.85 -3.82
N ALA A 165 11.96 -4.87 -4.64
CA ALA A 165 11.04 -4.46 -5.68
C ALA A 165 11.03 -5.44 -6.86
#